data_f4e0c867e1206a0dfedb4f0c9816e69d
#
_entry.id   f4e0c867e1206a0dfedb4f0c9816e69d
#
_cell.length_a   1.000
_cell.length_b   1.000
_cell.length_c   1.000
_cell.angle_alpha   90.00
_cell.angle_beta   90.00
_cell.angle_gamma   90.00
#
_symmetry.space_group_name_H-M   'P 1'
#
loop_
_entity.id
_entity.type
_entity.pdbx_description
1 polymer ?
#
loop_
_entity_poly.entity_id
_entity_poly.type
_entity_poly.pdbx_seq_one_letter_code
_entity_poly.pdbx_strand_id
1 'polypeptide(L)'
;AMINYTFEPNEHTQFNLATSFRFGKNGYSALTWYDGADPRPDYYRYMPSYKLLNATDLEAASMAAASLADQWMRNVGNIRHFDWDEMYQTNMNFRNAEDEAIYGPGARSNYIIEERHTDQLDWNLAAQISRIYKDNSRLTAGANVRINRTWYYDEVKDLLGGDYYVDVDKFAQRDFGDPIMAQNDMDYYNQYGHARAVREGDKFSYNYKAHLRSSGVWATYATRFGGFGMKLGAELGGLSMWREGLWRKGLFPDNSKGRDRKSTRLNSS
;
A
#
# COMPACT_ATOMS: atom_id res chain seq x y z
N ALA A 1 -18.05 6.78 -13.12
CA ALA A 1 -19.06 6.89 -14.19
C ALA A 1 -19.22 5.55 -14.88
N MET A 2 -20.43 5.23 -15.31
CA MET A 2 -20.76 4.03 -16.08
C MET A 2 -21.73 4.42 -17.18
N ILE A 3 -21.49 3.93 -18.40
CA ILE A 3 -22.32 4.16 -19.56
C ILE A 3 -22.65 2.80 -20.15
N ASN A 4 -23.94 2.55 -20.37
CA ASN A 4 -24.44 1.37 -21.06
C ASN A 4 -25.21 1.83 -22.31
N TYR A 5 -24.95 1.18 -23.43
CA TYR A 5 -25.63 1.41 -24.69
C TYR A 5 -26.12 0.08 -25.25
N THR A 6 -27.40 0.05 -25.60
CA THR A 6 -28.03 -1.12 -26.26
C THR A 6 -28.55 -0.68 -27.62
N PHE A 7 -28.26 -1.46 -28.66
CA PHE A 7 -28.72 -1.25 -30.01
C PHE A 7 -29.31 -2.53 -30.58
N GLU A 8 -30.53 -2.46 -31.07
CA GLU A 8 -31.30 -3.57 -31.64
C GLU A 8 -31.64 -3.28 -33.09
N PRO A 9 -30.77 -3.67 -34.04
CA PRO A 9 -31.02 -3.41 -35.48
C PRO A 9 -32.25 -4.15 -36.02
N ASN A 10 -32.62 -5.28 -35.38
CA ASN A 10 -33.80 -6.06 -35.65
C ASN A 10 -34.20 -6.93 -34.45
N GLU A 11 -35.35 -7.57 -34.48
CA GLU A 11 -35.90 -8.41 -33.42
C GLU A 11 -35.02 -9.61 -33.03
N HIS A 12 -34.06 -9.96 -33.84
CA HIS A 12 -33.20 -11.12 -33.65
C HIS A 12 -31.77 -10.79 -33.24
N THR A 13 -31.39 -9.53 -33.28
CA THR A 13 -29.99 -9.11 -33.03
C THR A 13 -29.94 -7.98 -32.05
N GLN A 14 -29.14 -8.14 -30.99
CA GLN A 14 -28.93 -7.14 -29.98
C GLN A 14 -27.41 -6.92 -29.74
N PHE A 15 -27.00 -5.67 -29.74
CA PHE A 15 -25.66 -5.24 -29.34
C PHE A 15 -25.74 -4.53 -27.99
N ASN A 16 -24.84 -4.88 -27.08
CA ASN A 16 -24.68 -4.20 -25.82
C ASN A 16 -23.22 -3.74 -25.70
N LEU A 17 -23.06 -2.48 -25.33
CA LEU A 17 -21.76 -1.87 -25.02
C LEU A 17 -21.85 -1.28 -23.62
N ALA A 18 -20.91 -1.65 -22.76
CA ALA A 18 -20.80 -1.11 -21.43
C ALA A 18 -19.39 -0.58 -21.19
N THR A 19 -19.27 0.63 -20.69
CA THR A 19 -17.99 1.17 -20.25
C THR A 19 -18.12 1.78 -18.87
N SER A 20 -17.11 1.58 -18.05
CA SER A 20 -17.04 2.21 -16.73
C SER A 20 -15.66 2.79 -16.49
N PHE A 21 -15.66 3.96 -15.89
CA PHE A 21 -14.46 4.65 -15.47
C PHE A 21 -14.58 5.02 -14.00
N ARG A 22 -13.60 4.59 -13.20
CA ARG A 22 -13.49 4.89 -11.76
C ARG A 22 -12.11 5.44 -11.47
N PHE A 23 -12.07 6.52 -10.76
CA PHE A 23 -10.85 7.05 -10.15
C PHE A 23 -11.16 7.38 -8.69
N GLY A 24 -10.16 7.29 -7.84
CA GLY A 24 -10.29 7.61 -6.43
C GLY A 24 -8.95 7.67 -5.76
N LYS A 25 -8.88 8.50 -4.74
CA LYS A 25 -7.78 8.54 -3.78
C LYS A 25 -8.28 7.94 -2.48
N ASN A 26 -7.49 7.07 -1.90
CA ASN A 26 -7.74 6.49 -0.59
C ASN A 26 -6.47 6.61 0.22
N GLY A 27 -6.57 7.19 1.41
CA GLY A 27 -5.48 7.32 2.35
C GLY A 27 -5.93 6.91 3.74
N TYR A 28 -5.03 6.37 4.53
CA TYR A 28 -5.21 6.19 5.95
C TYR A 28 -3.97 6.64 6.69
N SER A 29 -4.17 7.36 7.80
CA SER A 29 -3.09 7.86 8.63
C SER A 29 -2.65 6.83 9.67
N ALA A 30 -1.37 6.82 9.97
CA ALA A 30 -0.78 6.01 11.03
C ALA A 30 0.34 6.78 11.73
N LEU A 31 0.57 6.48 12.99
CA LEU A 31 1.74 6.96 13.70
C LEU A 31 2.94 6.07 13.33
N THR A 32 4.02 6.68 12.88
CA THR A 32 5.30 6.00 12.68
C THR A 32 6.41 6.73 13.42
N TRP A 33 7.48 6.01 13.77
CA TRP A 33 8.59 6.58 14.51
C TRP A 33 9.91 5.93 14.10
N TYR A 34 10.98 6.70 14.25
CA TYR A 34 12.34 6.29 14.01
C TYR A 34 13.25 6.94 15.04
N ASP A 35 14.18 6.16 15.61
CA ASP A 35 15.14 6.62 16.61
C ASP A 35 14.49 7.25 17.85
N GLY A 36 13.33 6.71 18.23
CA GLY A 36 12.56 7.11 19.40
C GLY A 36 12.02 5.89 20.14
N ALA A 37 11.58 6.10 21.39
CA ALA A 37 10.92 5.07 22.17
C ALA A 37 9.62 4.62 21.49
N ASP A 38 9.22 3.36 21.69
CA ASP A 38 7.93 2.89 21.16
C ASP A 38 6.79 3.66 21.86
N PRO A 39 5.98 4.45 21.14
CA PRO A 39 4.95 5.29 21.76
C PRO A 39 3.70 4.52 22.18
N ARG A 40 3.61 3.24 21.83
CA ARG A 40 2.45 2.42 22.14
C ARG A 40 2.41 2.06 23.64
N PRO A 41 1.34 2.40 24.33
CA PRO A 41 1.24 2.12 25.77
C PRO A 41 1.28 0.62 26.08
N ASP A 42 0.80 -0.24 25.15
CA ASP A 42 0.78 -1.71 25.26
C ASP A 42 2.04 -2.38 24.70
N TYR A 43 3.11 -1.63 24.45
CA TYR A 43 4.36 -2.23 23.99
C TYR A 43 4.88 -3.23 25.02
N TYR A 44 5.21 -4.44 24.57
CA TYR A 44 5.48 -5.56 25.46
C TYR A 44 6.56 -5.31 26.54
N ARG A 45 7.55 -4.43 26.23
CA ARG A 45 8.60 -4.05 27.19
C ARG A 45 8.11 -3.16 28.34
N TYR A 46 6.97 -2.51 28.15
CA TYR A 46 6.32 -1.69 29.18
C TYR A 46 5.36 -2.50 30.06
N MET A 47 5.08 -3.75 29.68
CA MET A 47 4.13 -4.59 30.41
C MET A 47 4.72 -5.19 31.69
N PRO A 48 3.86 -5.45 32.71
CA PRO A 48 4.29 -6.08 33.95
C PRO A 48 5.02 -7.41 33.75
N SER A 49 4.59 -8.23 32.80
CA SER A 49 5.21 -9.52 32.49
C SER A 49 6.67 -9.40 32.02
N TYR A 50 7.02 -8.29 31.36
CA TYR A 50 8.40 -8.07 30.91
C TYR A 50 9.36 -7.82 32.07
N LYS A 51 8.87 -7.24 33.20
CA LYS A 51 9.69 -7.04 34.40
C LYS A 51 10.17 -8.34 35.01
N LEU A 52 9.43 -9.43 34.81
CA LEU A 52 9.78 -10.78 35.28
C LEU A 52 10.72 -11.51 34.30
N LEU A 53 10.75 -11.09 33.05
CA LEU A 53 11.57 -11.72 32.03
C LEU A 53 13.04 -11.34 32.23
N ASN A 54 13.90 -12.35 32.40
CA ASN A 54 15.34 -12.17 32.63
C ASN A 54 15.69 -11.43 33.96
N ALA A 55 14.81 -11.46 34.95
CA ALA A 55 15.09 -10.85 36.25
C ALA A 55 16.15 -11.66 37.01
N THR A 56 17.16 -10.98 37.51
CA THR A 56 18.20 -11.56 38.40
C THR A 56 17.73 -11.59 39.86
N ASP A 57 16.88 -10.65 40.24
CA ASP A 57 16.19 -10.59 41.53
C ASP A 57 14.67 -10.73 41.28
N LEU A 58 14.17 -11.93 41.56
CA LEU A 58 12.76 -12.27 41.29
C LEU A 58 11.79 -11.57 42.25
N GLU A 59 12.21 -11.31 43.50
CA GLU A 59 11.38 -10.63 44.50
C GLU A 59 11.18 -9.17 44.12
N ALA A 60 12.27 -8.45 43.86
CA ALA A 60 12.22 -7.05 43.39
C ALA A 60 11.45 -6.92 42.08
N ALA A 61 11.66 -7.84 41.13
CA ALA A 61 10.95 -7.86 39.86
C ALA A 61 9.44 -8.11 40.04
N SER A 62 9.05 -9.00 40.95
CA SER A 62 7.66 -9.29 41.26
C SER A 62 6.95 -8.09 41.89
N MET A 63 7.60 -7.38 42.80
CA MET A 63 7.05 -6.15 43.36
C MET A 63 6.89 -5.04 42.31
N ALA A 64 7.90 -4.86 41.44
CA ALA A 64 7.83 -3.91 40.35
C ALA A 64 6.73 -4.24 39.33
N ALA A 65 6.57 -5.51 38.99
CA ALA A 65 5.50 -6.01 38.11
C ALA A 65 4.10 -5.77 38.73
N ALA A 66 3.93 -6.06 40.03
CA ALA A 66 2.67 -5.83 40.74
C ALA A 66 2.32 -4.35 40.83
N SER A 67 3.31 -3.48 41.14
CA SER A 67 3.13 -2.04 41.15
C SER A 67 2.72 -1.51 39.79
N LEU A 68 3.38 -1.94 38.72
CA LEU A 68 3.06 -1.53 37.34
C LEU A 68 1.67 -2.04 36.92
N ALA A 69 1.29 -3.25 37.32
CA ALA A 69 -0.05 -3.79 37.07
C ALA A 69 -1.14 -2.97 37.77
N ASP A 70 -0.91 -2.55 39.01
CA ASP A 70 -1.83 -1.69 39.74
C ASP A 70 -1.96 -0.29 39.09
N GLN A 71 -0.83 0.32 38.69
CA GLN A 71 -0.81 1.57 37.93
C GLN A 71 -1.59 1.46 36.62
N TRP A 72 -1.37 0.35 35.88
CA TRP A 72 -2.08 0.08 34.63
C TRP A 72 -3.58 -0.10 34.86
N MET A 73 -3.99 -0.86 35.88
CA MET A 73 -5.41 -1.06 36.20
C MET A 73 -6.11 0.22 36.59
N ARG A 74 -5.45 1.08 37.34
CA ARG A 74 -5.99 2.39 37.76
C ARG A 74 -5.79 3.50 36.74
N ASN A 75 -5.04 3.25 35.65
CA ASN A 75 -4.65 4.26 34.68
C ASN A 75 -3.94 5.47 35.30
N VAL A 76 -3.05 5.22 36.27
CA VAL A 76 -2.30 6.28 36.95
C VAL A 76 -1.38 6.98 35.94
N GLY A 77 -1.42 8.31 35.92
CA GLY A 77 -0.64 9.08 34.96
C GLY A 77 -1.02 8.85 33.49
N ASN A 78 -2.22 8.33 33.26
CA ASN A 78 -2.77 8.09 31.90
C ASN A 78 -1.96 7.07 31.06
N ILE A 79 -1.24 6.14 31.71
CA ILE A 79 -0.28 5.20 31.08
C ILE A 79 -0.87 4.27 30.03
N ARG A 80 -2.20 4.21 29.89
CA ARG A 80 -2.89 3.41 28.84
C ARG A 80 -3.15 4.18 27.55
N HIS A 81 -2.72 5.44 27.46
CA HIS A 81 -2.92 6.30 26.31
C HIS A 81 -1.59 6.70 25.69
N PHE A 82 -1.63 7.11 24.44
CA PHE A 82 -0.47 7.75 23.80
C PHE A 82 -0.15 9.07 24.50
N ASP A 83 1.10 9.27 24.84
CA ASP A 83 1.59 10.54 25.35
C ASP A 83 1.99 11.44 24.17
N TRP A 84 1.01 12.18 23.67
CA TRP A 84 1.21 13.12 22.57
C TRP A 84 2.15 14.26 22.94
N ASP A 85 2.04 14.75 24.16
CA ASP A 85 2.87 15.86 24.65
C ASP A 85 4.35 15.45 24.67
N GLU A 86 4.66 14.24 25.14
CA GLU A 86 6.02 13.70 25.11
C GLU A 86 6.55 13.55 23.67
N MET A 87 5.75 13.09 22.72
CA MET A 87 6.15 12.98 21.32
C MET A 87 6.45 14.34 20.70
N TYR A 88 5.60 15.35 20.95
CA TYR A 88 5.83 16.72 20.50
C TYR A 88 7.08 17.31 21.12
N GLN A 89 7.28 17.17 22.43
CA GLN A 89 8.46 17.67 23.13
C GLN A 89 9.74 16.99 22.64
N THR A 90 9.69 15.69 22.42
CA THR A 90 10.83 14.92 21.85
C THR A 90 11.21 15.49 20.48
N ASN A 91 10.27 15.67 19.58
CA ASN A 91 10.54 16.21 18.25
C ASN A 91 11.08 17.63 18.30
N MET A 92 10.41 18.53 19.00
CA MET A 92 10.81 19.94 19.08
C MET A 92 12.22 20.15 19.68
N ASN A 93 12.63 19.27 20.60
CA ASN A 93 13.89 19.38 21.30
C ASN A 93 15.01 18.53 20.68
N PHE A 94 14.70 17.65 19.71
CA PHE A 94 15.72 16.80 19.10
C PHE A 94 16.53 17.59 18.07
N ARG A 95 17.71 18.04 18.52
CA ARG A 95 18.69 18.73 17.68
C ARG A 95 20.02 17.98 17.75
N ASN A 96 20.56 17.66 16.59
CA ASN A 96 21.82 16.96 16.46
C ASN A 96 22.73 17.78 15.52
N ALA A 97 23.92 18.10 15.97
CA ALA A 97 24.88 18.89 15.20
C ALA A 97 25.29 18.23 13.86
N GLU A 98 25.31 16.88 13.80
CA GLU A 98 25.59 16.14 12.56
C GLU A 98 24.42 16.30 11.57
N ASP A 99 23.19 16.18 12.05
CA ASP A 99 22.00 16.38 11.22
C ASP A 99 21.90 17.83 10.74
N GLU A 100 22.17 18.81 11.61
CA GLU A 100 22.15 20.24 11.24
C GLU A 100 23.22 20.58 10.19
N ALA A 101 24.38 19.92 10.21
CA ALA A 101 25.41 20.09 9.21
C ALA A 101 25.00 19.57 7.83
N ILE A 102 24.15 18.55 7.79
CA ILE A 102 23.68 17.92 6.54
C ILE A 102 22.39 18.58 6.03
N TYR A 103 21.42 18.79 6.90
CA TYR A 103 20.04 19.18 6.53
C TYR A 103 19.73 20.66 6.81
N GLY A 104 20.67 21.37 7.47
CA GLY A 104 20.47 22.74 7.92
C GLY A 104 19.84 22.78 9.33
N PRO A 105 19.74 24.01 9.90
CA PRO A 105 19.20 24.19 11.25
C PRO A 105 17.75 23.78 11.30
N GLY A 106 17.39 23.00 12.33
CA GLY A 106 16.02 22.52 12.55
C GLY A 106 15.97 21.34 13.49
N ALA A 107 14.78 21.06 14.00
CA ALA A 107 14.51 19.89 14.84
C ALA A 107 14.08 18.70 13.98
N ARG A 108 14.77 17.56 14.11
CA ARG A 108 14.39 16.33 13.45
C ARG A 108 13.22 15.66 14.18
N SER A 109 12.18 15.30 13.44
CA SER A 109 11.10 14.49 14.00
C SER A 109 11.54 13.03 14.17
N ASN A 110 11.32 12.51 15.37
CA ASN A 110 11.42 11.07 15.65
C ASN A 110 10.06 10.38 15.50
N TYR A 111 8.97 11.10 15.68
CA TYR A 111 7.59 10.68 15.57
C TYR A 111 6.90 11.51 14.50
N ILE A 112 6.16 10.88 13.60
CA ILE A 112 5.37 11.56 12.57
C ILE A 112 4.03 10.86 12.38
N ILE A 113 3.05 11.59 11.87
CA ILE A 113 1.87 10.99 11.26
C ILE A 113 2.16 10.81 9.78
N GLU A 114 2.15 9.57 9.33
CA GLU A 114 2.19 9.21 7.91
C GLU A 114 0.79 9.07 7.35
N GLU A 115 0.62 9.28 6.04
CA GLU A 115 -0.59 8.93 5.31
C GLU A 115 -0.25 8.00 4.16
N ARG A 116 -0.72 6.76 4.25
CA ARG A 116 -0.51 5.72 3.25
C ARG A 116 -1.58 5.79 2.19
N HIS A 117 -1.17 6.11 0.98
CA HIS A 117 -2.06 6.34 -0.15
C HIS A 117 -2.19 5.12 -1.06
N THR A 118 -3.42 4.93 -1.57
CA THR A 118 -3.76 3.97 -2.61
C THR A 118 -4.67 4.65 -3.62
N ASP A 119 -4.05 5.33 -4.59
CA ASP A 119 -4.77 6.07 -5.63
C ASP A 119 -5.04 5.18 -6.82
N GLN A 120 -6.29 5.02 -7.20
CA GLN A 120 -6.72 4.06 -8.20
C GLN A 120 -7.36 4.73 -9.42
N LEU A 121 -7.00 4.22 -10.59
CA LEU A 121 -7.69 4.46 -11.87
C LEU A 121 -8.04 3.12 -12.48
N ASP A 122 -9.33 2.90 -12.78
CA ASP A 122 -9.86 1.66 -13.32
C ASP A 122 -10.81 1.98 -14.49
N TRP A 123 -10.48 1.48 -15.67
CA TRP A 123 -11.31 1.57 -16.86
C TRP A 123 -11.66 0.19 -17.36
N ASN A 124 -12.97 -0.01 -17.61
CA ASN A 124 -13.49 -1.25 -18.13
C ASN A 124 -14.33 -0.96 -19.38
N LEU A 125 -14.19 -1.79 -20.39
CA LEU A 125 -15.00 -1.82 -21.59
C LEU A 125 -15.47 -3.25 -21.83
N ALA A 126 -16.75 -3.44 -22.08
CA ALA A 126 -17.34 -4.71 -22.46
C ALA A 126 -18.28 -4.51 -23.63
N ALA A 127 -18.17 -5.36 -24.63
CA ALA A 127 -19.04 -5.39 -25.79
C ALA A 127 -19.61 -6.80 -25.96
N GLN A 128 -20.89 -6.90 -26.32
CA GLN A 128 -21.57 -8.17 -26.53
C GLN A 128 -22.52 -8.05 -27.72
N ILE A 129 -22.57 -9.09 -28.50
CA ILE A 129 -23.60 -9.31 -29.52
C ILE A 129 -24.38 -10.59 -29.20
N SER A 130 -25.70 -10.53 -29.27
CA SER A 130 -26.57 -11.70 -29.19
C SER A 130 -27.43 -11.78 -30.45
N ARG A 131 -27.48 -12.97 -31.08
CA ARG A 131 -28.32 -13.22 -32.25
C ARG A 131 -29.12 -14.50 -32.09
N ILE A 132 -30.41 -14.41 -32.39
CA ILE A 132 -31.34 -15.52 -32.43
C ILE A 132 -31.57 -15.89 -33.90
N TYR A 133 -31.42 -17.16 -34.24
CA TYR A 133 -31.62 -17.68 -35.57
C TYR A 133 -33.04 -18.25 -35.75
N LYS A 134 -33.43 -18.51 -36.98
CA LYS A 134 -34.79 -19.00 -37.34
C LYS A 134 -35.15 -20.32 -36.67
N ASP A 135 -34.18 -21.15 -36.34
CA ASP A 135 -34.32 -22.43 -35.63
C ASP A 135 -34.37 -22.25 -34.11
N ASN A 136 -34.51 -21.00 -33.59
CA ASN A 136 -34.44 -20.63 -32.20
C ASN A 136 -33.09 -20.91 -31.52
N SER A 137 -32.06 -21.25 -32.31
CA SER A 137 -30.71 -21.26 -31.76
C SER A 137 -30.23 -19.82 -31.47
N ARG A 138 -29.35 -19.70 -30.48
CA ARG A 138 -28.80 -18.41 -30.05
C ARG A 138 -27.29 -18.43 -30.01
N LEU A 139 -26.68 -17.50 -30.71
CA LEU A 139 -25.27 -17.17 -30.59
C LEU A 139 -25.12 -15.91 -29.75
N THR A 140 -24.29 -15.96 -28.73
CA THR A 140 -23.87 -14.77 -27.97
C THR A 140 -22.35 -14.74 -27.94
N ALA A 141 -21.76 -13.63 -28.35
CA ALA A 141 -20.33 -13.42 -28.32
C ALA A 141 -20.00 -12.07 -27.70
N GLY A 142 -18.87 -11.98 -27.04
CA GLY A 142 -18.47 -10.75 -26.39
C GLY A 142 -16.96 -10.61 -26.27
N ALA A 143 -16.56 -9.39 -25.97
CA ALA A 143 -15.19 -9.04 -25.66
C ALA A 143 -15.16 -8.09 -24.48
N ASN A 144 -14.11 -8.17 -23.68
CA ASN A 144 -13.89 -7.26 -22.55
C ASN A 144 -12.43 -6.82 -22.49
N VAL A 145 -12.23 -5.59 -22.03
CA VAL A 145 -10.92 -5.02 -21.75
C VAL A 145 -11.00 -4.31 -20.40
N ARG A 146 -9.97 -4.51 -19.57
CA ARG A 146 -9.78 -3.77 -18.31
C ARG A 146 -8.38 -3.23 -18.24
N ILE A 147 -8.27 -1.96 -17.86
CA ILE A 147 -7.01 -1.29 -17.55
C ILE A 147 -7.13 -0.72 -16.15
N ASN A 148 -6.31 -1.22 -15.25
CA ASN A 148 -6.22 -0.70 -13.89
C ASN A 148 -4.78 -0.22 -13.62
N ARG A 149 -4.69 0.91 -12.95
CA ARG A 149 -3.45 1.45 -12.42
C ARG A 149 -3.70 1.90 -10.98
N THR A 150 -2.92 1.38 -10.06
CA THR A 150 -2.97 1.77 -8.65
C THR A 150 -1.63 2.33 -8.24
N TRP A 151 -1.61 3.52 -7.68
CA TRP A 151 -0.41 4.18 -7.18
C TRP A 151 -0.38 4.05 -5.66
N TYR A 152 0.70 3.46 -5.15
CA TYR A 152 0.98 3.26 -3.75
C TYR A 152 2.14 4.16 -3.35
N TYR A 153 1.92 5.01 -2.37
CA TYR A 153 2.95 5.88 -1.82
C TYR A 153 2.62 6.23 -0.37
N ASP A 154 3.64 6.63 0.35
CA ASP A 154 3.56 7.14 1.70
C ASP A 154 3.89 8.62 1.71
N GLU A 155 3.19 9.41 2.51
CA GLU A 155 3.34 10.86 2.60
C GLU A 155 3.42 11.29 4.06
N VAL A 156 4.28 12.25 4.36
CA VAL A 156 4.34 12.87 5.69
C VAL A 156 3.12 13.77 5.85
N LYS A 157 2.24 13.43 6.79
CA LYS A 157 1.04 14.21 7.08
C LYS A 157 1.26 15.27 8.15
N ASP A 158 2.02 14.93 9.20
CA ASP A 158 2.30 15.82 10.33
C ASP A 158 3.64 15.44 10.95
N LEU A 159 4.50 16.40 11.15
CA LEU A 159 5.82 16.25 11.76
C LEU A 159 5.80 16.27 13.29
N LEU A 160 4.64 16.44 13.91
CA LEU A 160 4.43 16.51 15.37
C LEU A 160 5.42 17.48 16.06
N GLY A 161 5.55 18.68 15.47
CA GLY A 161 6.35 19.78 16.03
C GLY A 161 7.82 19.81 15.64
N GLY A 162 8.33 18.88 14.84
CA GLY A 162 9.65 18.97 14.24
C GLY A 162 9.65 19.74 12.91
N ASP A 163 10.83 19.95 12.34
CA ASP A 163 11.00 20.71 11.08
C ASP A 163 11.17 19.78 9.86
N TYR A 164 11.63 18.56 10.09
CA TYR A 164 11.84 17.55 9.03
C TYR A 164 11.91 16.13 9.61
N TYR A 165 11.74 15.14 8.75
CA TYR A 165 11.94 13.71 9.05
C TYR A 165 12.97 13.13 8.08
N VAL A 166 13.80 12.19 8.53
CA VAL A 166 14.83 11.55 7.70
C VAL A 166 14.28 10.27 7.07
N ASP A 167 14.26 10.22 5.75
CA ASP A 167 13.68 9.11 4.97
C ASP A 167 14.65 7.94 4.83
N VAL A 168 14.63 7.06 5.83
CA VAL A 168 15.41 5.81 5.85
C VAL A 168 14.52 4.61 6.12
N ASP A 169 14.93 3.44 5.63
CA ASP A 169 14.35 2.17 6.01
C ASP A 169 14.93 1.75 7.37
N LYS A 170 14.18 2.05 8.43
CA LYS A 170 14.58 1.77 9.82
C LYS A 170 14.83 0.29 10.10
N PHE A 171 14.15 -0.61 9.38
CA PHE A 171 14.35 -2.05 9.54
C PHE A 171 15.63 -2.50 8.87
N ALA A 172 15.90 -2.04 7.65
CA ALA A 172 17.15 -2.32 6.96
C ALA A 172 18.36 -1.76 7.74
N GLN A 173 18.25 -0.55 8.28
CA GLN A 173 19.30 0.04 9.11
C GLN A 173 19.57 -0.78 10.38
N ARG A 174 18.51 -1.20 11.08
CA ARG A 174 18.64 -2.03 12.28
C ARG A 174 19.25 -3.40 11.99
N ASP A 175 18.77 -4.06 10.92
CA ASP A 175 19.08 -5.47 10.66
C ASP A 175 20.43 -5.63 9.96
N PHE A 176 20.87 -4.68 9.17
CA PHE A 176 22.11 -4.76 8.38
C PHE A 176 23.20 -3.77 8.83
N GLY A 177 22.84 -2.67 9.49
CA GLY A 177 23.81 -1.63 9.91
C GLY A 177 24.52 -0.91 8.75
N ASP A 178 24.09 -1.14 7.52
CA ASP A 178 24.65 -0.53 6.32
C ASP A 178 23.82 0.69 5.90
N PRO A 179 24.41 1.91 5.91
CA PRO A 179 23.72 3.13 5.52
C PRO A 179 23.16 3.07 4.09
N ILE A 180 23.83 2.36 3.17
CA ILE A 180 23.41 2.22 1.77
C ILE A 180 22.15 1.37 1.69
N MET A 181 22.12 0.23 2.38
CA MET A 181 20.96 -0.65 2.41
C MET A 181 19.72 0.01 3.03
N ALA A 182 19.93 0.96 3.94
CA ALA A 182 18.84 1.69 4.60
C ALA A 182 18.20 2.78 3.72
N GLN A 183 18.74 3.07 2.52
CA GLN A 183 18.20 4.15 1.71
C GLN A 183 16.87 3.81 1.06
N ASN A 184 15.88 4.65 1.28
CA ASN A 184 14.60 4.58 0.58
C ASN A 184 14.69 5.15 -0.85
N ASP A 185 15.63 6.07 -1.09
CA ASP A 185 15.95 6.63 -2.41
C ASP A 185 17.46 6.66 -2.64
N MET A 186 17.99 5.58 -3.23
CA MET A 186 19.41 5.44 -3.56
C MET A 186 19.89 6.46 -4.59
N ASP A 187 19.03 6.91 -5.51
CA ASP A 187 19.43 7.87 -6.53
C ASP A 187 19.68 9.23 -5.87
N TYR A 188 18.85 9.60 -4.89
CA TYR A 188 19.10 10.80 -4.08
C TYR A 188 20.38 10.66 -3.25
N TYR A 189 20.57 9.53 -2.57
CA TYR A 189 21.76 9.27 -1.77
C TYR A 189 23.05 9.34 -2.61
N ASN A 190 23.05 8.73 -3.80
CA ASN A 190 24.20 8.77 -4.71
C ASN A 190 24.53 10.19 -5.18
N GLN A 191 23.55 11.07 -5.27
CA GLN A 191 23.73 12.45 -5.71
C GLN A 191 24.22 13.37 -4.58
N TYR A 192 23.73 13.18 -3.36
CA TYR A 192 23.93 14.12 -2.25
C TYR A 192 24.78 13.55 -1.09
N GLY A 193 25.00 12.25 -1.04
CA GLY A 193 25.80 11.58 -0.01
C GLY A 193 25.09 11.35 1.31
N HIS A 194 23.80 11.64 1.40
CA HIS A 194 22.99 11.49 2.62
C HIS A 194 21.54 11.10 2.29
N ALA A 195 20.82 10.60 3.29
CA ALA A 195 19.40 10.32 3.18
C ALA A 195 18.58 11.60 2.95
N ARG A 196 17.40 11.46 2.42
CA ARG A 196 16.52 12.59 2.13
C ARG A 196 15.84 13.09 3.39
N ALA A 197 15.89 14.40 3.66
CA ALA A 197 15.01 15.05 4.62
C ALA A 197 13.68 15.36 3.95
N VAL A 198 12.58 14.97 4.58
CA VAL A 198 11.22 15.15 4.08
C VAL A 198 10.40 16.00 5.04
N ARG A 199 9.46 16.74 4.49
CA ARG A 199 8.55 17.63 5.20
C ARG A 199 7.10 17.24 4.95
N GLU A 200 6.18 17.91 5.60
CA GLU A 200 4.74 17.71 5.37
C GLU A 200 4.38 17.84 3.89
N GLY A 201 3.63 16.88 3.39
CA GLY A 201 3.26 16.74 1.98
C GLY A 201 4.31 16.04 1.11
N ASP A 202 5.50 15.76 1.62
CA ASP A 202 6.52 15.02 0.87
C ASP A 202 6.26 13.51 0.91
N LYS A 203 6.48 12.86 -0.22
CA LYS A 203 6.46 11.40 -0.29
C LYS A 203 7.75 10.82 0.29
N PHE A 204 7.61 9.75 1.06
CA PHE A 204 8.73 9.06 1.68
C PHE A 204 8.49 7.55 1.73
N SER A 205 9.41 6.79 2.31
CA SER A 205 9.33 5.34 2.48
C SER A 205 9.18 4.58 1.17
N TYR A 206 8.02 4.49 0.55
CA TYR A 206 7.81 3.79 -0.71
C TYR A 206 7.02 4.63 -1.73
N ASN A 207 7.29 4.37 -3.01
CA ASN A 207 6.59 5.01 -4.12
C ASN A 207 6.62 4.11 -5.35
N TYR A 208 5.47 3.49 -5.69
CA TYR A 208 5.38 2.58 -6.82
C TYR A 208 3.97 2.52 -7.39
N LYS A 209 3.85 2.09 -8.65
CA LYS A 209 2.58 1.83 -9.31
C LYS A 209 2.42 0.35 -9.61
N ALA A 210 1.23 -0.18 -9.40
CA ALA A 210 0.79 -1.47 -9.89
C ALA A 210 -0.09 -1.28 -11.11
N HIS A 211 0.17 -2.05 -12.15
CA HIS A 211 -0.58 -2.03 -13.40
C HIS A 211 -1.20 -3.39 -13.64
N LEU A 212 -2.46 -3.39 -14.05
CA LEU A 212 -3.17 -4.57 -14.51
C LEU A 212 -3.81 -4.26 -15.86
N ARG A 213 -3.62 -5.14 -16.82
CA ARG A 213 -4.33 -5.14 -18.10
C ARG A 213 -4.89 -6.52 -18.34
N SER A 214 -6.17 -6.61 -18.59
CA SER A 214 -6.80 -7.85 -19.00
C SER A 214 -7.65 -7.62 -20.24
N SER A 215 -7.73 -8.63 -21.09
CA SER A 215 -8.63 -8.66 -22.22
C SER A 215 -9.12 -10.08 -22.43
N GLY A 216 -10.34 -10.23 -22.90
CA GLY A 216 -10.92 -11.52 -23.18
C GLY A 216 -11.92 -11.43 -24.30
N VAL A 217 -12.10 -12.54 -25.00
CA VAL A 217 -13.16 -12.78 -25.97
C VAL A 217 -13.83 -14.10 -25.63
N TRP A 218 -15.12 -14.16 -25.76
CA TRP A 218 -15.89 -15.35 -25.47
C TRP A 218 -17.05 -15.50 -26.45
N ALA A 219 -17.50 -16.73 -26.66
CA ALA A 219 -18.70 -17.00 -27.40
C ALA A 219 -19.45 -18.19 -26.80
N THR A 220 -20.77 -18.13 -26.84
CA THR A 220 -21.65 -19.23 -26.46
C THR A 220 -22.68 -19.50 -27.56
N TYR A 221 -22.92 -20.74 -27.86
CA TYR A 221 -23.98 -21.19 -28.78
C TYR A 221 -24.94 -22.08 -28.01
N ALA A 222 -26.22 -21.78 -28.08
CA ALA A 222 -27.29 -22.55 -27.46
C ALA A 222 -28.31 -22.98 -28.53
N THR A 223 -28.71 -24.24 -28.53
CA THR A 223 -29.69 -24.80 -29.44
C THR A 223 -30.53 -25.89 -28.77
N ARG A 224 -31.62 -26.27 -29.42
CA ARG A 224 -32.49 -27.40 -29.02
C ARG A 224 -32.69 -28.37 -30.16
N PHE A 225 -32.52 -29.65 -29.87
CA PHE A 225 -32.79 -30.76 -30.77
C PHE A 225 -33.85 -31.65 -30.11
N GLY A 226 -35.09 -31.62 -30.64
CA GLY A 226 -36.19 -32.31 -30.00
C GLY A 226 -36.42 -31.90 -28.57
N GLY A 227 -36.32 -32.85 -27.62
CA GLY A 227 -36.43 -32.58 -26.17
C GLY A 227 -35.14 -32.19 -25.49
N PHE A 228 -34.01 -32.15 -26.19
CA PHE A 228 -32.69 -31.86 -25.58
C PHE A 228 -32.26 -30.41 -25.85
N GLY A 229 -31.83 -29.71 -24.79
CA GLY A 229 -31.15 -28.41 -24.92
C GLY A 229 -29.63 -28.59 -24.81
N MET A 230 -28.87 -27.98 -25.71
CA MET A 230 -27.41 -27.99 -25.72
C MET A 230 -26.90 -26.53 -25.64
N LYS A 231 -25.89 -26.30 -24.81
CA LYS A 231 -25.14 -25.02 -24.78
C LYS A 231 -23.66 -25.31 -24.76
N LEU A 232 -22.95 -24.73 -25.73
CA LEU A 232 -21.48 -24.78 -25.83
C LEU A 232 -20.94 -23.37 -25.64
N GLY A 233 -19.78 -23.26 -25.01
CA GLY A 233 -19.10 -21.97 -24.82
C GLY A 233 -17.60 -22.15 -24.86
N ALA A 234 -16.93 -21.09 -25.30
CA ALA A 234 -15.48 -20.98 -25.29
C ALA A 234 -15.09 -19.56 -24.90
N GLU A 235 -14.00 -19.45 -24.19
CA GLU A 235 -13.40 -18.16 -23.77
C GLU A 235 -11.89 -18.23 -23.99
N LEU A 236 -11.34 -17.11 -24.47
CA LEU A 236 -9.90 -16.88 -24.55
C LEU A 236 -9.59 -15.52 -23.95
N GLY A 237 -8.68 -15.49 -22.98
CA GLY A 237 -8.32 -14.26 -22.30
C GLY A 237 -6.84 -14.18 -21.96
N GLY A 238 -6.39 -12.94 -21.76
CA GLY A 238 -5.03 -12.61 -21.36
C GLY A 238 -5.03 -11.66 -20.16
N LEU A 239 -4.10 -11.87 -19.23
CA LEU A 239 -3.86 -11.01 -18.07
C LEU A 239 -2.38 -10.64 -18.03
N SER A 240 -2.09 -9.36 -17.91
CA SER A 240 -0.75 -8.84 -17.69
C SER A 240 -0.74 -7.96 -16.44
N MET A 241 0.19 -8.24 -15.52
CA MET A 241 0.39 -7.49 -14.31
C MET A 241 1.87 -7.14 -14.17
N TRP A 242 2.16 -5.91 -13.73
CA TRP A 242 3.53 -5.51 -13.41
C TRP A 242 3.54 -4.41 -12.36
N ARG A 243 4.66 -4.31 -11.65
CA ARG A 243 4.99 -3.21 -10.75
C ARG A 243 5.94 -2.25 -11.48
N GLU A 244 5.74 -0.96 -11.26
CA GLU A 244 6.63 0.11 -11.68
C GLU A 244 7.11 0.85 -10.44
N GLY A 245 8.35 0.60 -10.00
CA GLY A 245 8.98 1.33 -8.91
C GLY A 245 9.43 2.70 -9.35
N LEU A 246 9.16 3.74 -8.55
CA LEU A 246 9.56 5.11 -8.85
C LEU A 246 10.86 5.47 -8.14
N TRP A 247 11.21 4.78 -7.06
CA TRP A 247 12.45 4.96 -6.33
C TRP A 247 13.30 3.70 -6.33
N ARG A 248 14.62 3.90 -6.33
CA ARG A 248 15.61 2.84 -6.18
C ARG A 248 15.87 2.62 -4.70
N LYS A 249 15.56 1.44 -4.19
CA LYS A 249 15.77 1.07 -2.80
C LYS A 249 17.18 0.55 -2.56
N GLY A 250 17.80 0.93 -1.46
CA GLY A 250 19.11 0.42 -1.07
C GLY A 250 19.13 -1.10 -0.86
N LEU A 251 18.06 -1.65 -0.27
CA LEU A 251 17.92 -3.09 -0.04
C LEU A 251 17.73 -3.89 -1.35
N PHE A 252 17.18 -3.27 -2.41
CA PHE A 252 16.89 -3.92 -3.69
C PHE A 252 17.26 -3.02 -4.87
N PRO A 253 18.55 -2.68 -5.07
CA PRO A 253 18.98 -1.65 -6.00
C PRO A 253 18.72 -2.00 -7.48
N ASP A 254 18.71 -3.29 -7.82
CA ASP A 254 18.65 -3.75 -9.22
C ASP A 254 17.23 -3.84 -9.78
N ASN A 255 16.22 -4.04 -8.92
CA ASN A 255 14.86 -4.36 -9.35
C ASN A 255 13.76 -3.53 -8.68
N SER A 256 14.10 -2.59 -7.81
CA SER A 256 13.12 -1.76 -7.10
C SER A 256 12.63 -0.56 -7.93
N LYS A 257 13.42 -0.05 -8.89
CA LYS A 257 13.07 1.06 -9.78
C LYS A 257 12.79 0.56 -11.20
N GLY A 258 11.78 1.16 -11.84
CA GLY A 258 11.35 0.80 -13.17
C GLY A 258 10.36 -0.37 -13.18
N ARG A 259 10.14 -0.94 -14.38
CA ARG A 259 9.18 -2.02 -14.57
C ARG A 259 9.77 -3.38 -14.16
N ASP A 260 9.08 -4.08 -13.28
CA ASP A 260 9.38 -5.48 -13.01
C ASP A 260 8.99 -6.33 -14.22
N ARG A 261 9.98 -6.99 -14.82
CA ARG A 261 9.81 -7.79 -16.06
C ARG A 261 9.39 -9.24 -15.81
N LYS A 262 9.23 -9.67 -14.55
CA LYS A 262 9.00 -11.08 -14.20
C LYS A 262 7.54 -11.52 -14.25
N SER A 263 6.56 -10.64 -14.46
CA SER A 263 5.15 -10.99 -14.40
C SER A 263 4.43 -10.90 -15.75
N THR A 264 4.73 -11.82 -16.67
CA THR A 264 3.84 -12.06 -17.81
C THR A 264 3.44 -13.53 -17.77
N ARG A 265 2.22 -13.84 -17.32
CA ARG A 265 1.62 -15.17 -17.44
C ARG A 265 0.44 -15.09 -18.39
N LEU A 266 0.46 -15.91 -19.42
CA LEU A 266 -0.69 -16.26 -20.23
C LEU A 266 -1.37 -17.44 -19.52
N ASN A 267 -2.61 -17.28 -19.11
CA ASN A 267 -3.45 -18.38 -18.68
C ASN A 267 -4.39 -18.72 -19.83
N SER A 268 -4.25 -19.91 -20.37
CA SER A 268 -5.28 -20.59 -21.17
C SER A 268 -6.01 -21.55 -20.22
N SER A 269 -7.29 -21.35 -20.03
CA SER A 269 -8.21 -22.32 -19.41
C SER A 269 -9.16 -22.85 -20.46
#